data_e288d403081dfa9aada17eb0936d39ef
#
_entry.id   e288d403081dfa9aada17eb0936d39ef
#
_cell.length_a   1.000
_cell.length_b   1.000
_cell.length_c   1.000
_cell.angle_alpha   90.00
_cell.angle_beta   90.00
_cell.angle_gamma   90.00
#
_symmetry.space_group_name_H-M   'P 1'
#
loop_
_entity.id
_entity.type
_entity.pdbx_description
1 polymer ?
#
loop_
_entity_poly.entity_id
_entity_poly.type
_entity_poly.pdbx_seq_one_letter_code
_entity_poly.pdbx_strand_id
1 'polypeptide(L)'
;ENTTPFNPRDAFGSHSDSDHVYNTPRAWYMQRFLNPYDEVWDGPDADHKPTSDDIPWARQPERKVTIEDIKYVLSSHYQGTPFDPYGQLGDERTRHMYRTIGINRQSQLAVMQIRPYRPQASRAIQWMAYGSNPFNTLVPFFPNVDTTPAYLEDTTTRVTSENFYWANRIIAALCDGAFRSTSNAVERYQEKTGAMGHRLVAATDE
;
A
#
# COMPACT_ATOMS: atom_id res chain seq x y z
N GLU A 1 1.43 16.71 35.14
CA GLU A 1 2.66 16.50 34.33
C GLU A 1 2.21 16.38 32.87
N ASN A 2 2.55 17.39 32.10
CA ASN A 2 2.19 17.45 30.68
C ASN A 2 3.23 16.62 29.92
N THR A 3 3.07 15.29 29.88
CA THR A 3 3.92 14.41 29.08
C THR A 3 3.44 14.48 27.64
N THR A 4 4.03 15.38 26.86
CA THR A 4 3.89 15.34 25.40
C THR A 4 4.35 13.96 24.93
N PRO A 5 3.54 13.19 24.19
CA PRO A 5 3.94 11.90 23.69
C PRO A 5 5.23 12.02 22.89
N PHE A 6 6.16 11.07 23.08
CA PHE A 6 7.38 11.03 22.28
C PHE A 6 7.04 10.91 20.81
N ASN A 7 7.51 11.86 20.01
CA ASN A 7 7.33 11.87 18.56
C ASN A 7 8.64 11.43 17.88
N PRO A 8 8.75 10.19 17.38
CA PRO A 8 9.97 9.71 16.75
C PRO A 8 10.27 10.43 15.43
N ARG A 9 9.26 10.99 14.75
CA ARG A 9 9.48 11.80 13.55
C ARG A 9 10.24 13.07 13.88
N ASP A 10 9.86 13.77 14.94
CA ASP A 10 10.58 14.98 15.39
C ASP A 10 11.98 14.66 15.92
N ALA A 11 12.11 13.54 16.63
CA ALA A 11 13.37 13.15 17.25
C ALA A 11 14.41 12.64 16.24
N PHE A 12 13.99 12.00 15.15
CA PHE A 12 14.87 11.31 14.20
C PHE A 12 14.67 11.72 12.74
N GLY A 13 13.60 12.47 12.41
CA GLY A 13 13.35 13.01 11.07
C GLY A 13 14.23 14.21 10.77
N SER A 14 14.43 14.50 9.50
CA SER A 14 15.30 15.60 9.06
C SER A 14 14.54 16.91 8.78
N HIS A 15 13.23 16.89 8.57
CA HIS A 15 12.40 18.04 8.15
C HIS A 15 13.01 18.83 6.96
N SER A 16 13.79 18.13 6.14
CA SER A 16 14.49 18.72 4.99
C SER A 16 13.58 18.80 3.76
N ASP A 17 14.00 19.58 2.76
CA ASP A 17 13.33 19.61 1.45
C ASP A 17 13.19 18.21 0.83
N SER A 18 14.15 17.32 1.10
CA SER A 18 14.08 15.92 0.66
C SER A 18 12.93 15.18 1.37
N ASP A 19 12.73 15.38 2.67
CA ASP A 19 11.61 14.78 3.40
C ASP A 19 10.26 15.30 2.90
N HIS A 20 10.17 16.56 2.53
CA HIS A 20 8.98 17.15 1.94
C HIS A 20 8.62 16.61 0.54
N VAL A 21 9.53 15.91 -0.11
CA VAL A 21 9.27 15.21 -1.38
C VAL A 21 9.05 13.71 -1.19
N TYR A 22 9.76 13.07 -0.25
CA TYR A 22 9.80 11.62 -0.10
C TYR A 22 8.94 11.06 1.03
N ASN A 23 8.97 11.67 2.22
CA ASN A 23 8.39 11.07 3.40
C ASN A 23 7.09 11.75 3.84
N THR A 24 7.11 13.07 4.01
CA THR A 24 6.00 13.85 4.52
C THR A 24 4.72 13.70 3.67
N PRO A 25 4.77 13.77 2.32
CA PRO A 25 3.57 13.58 1.50
C PRO A 25 2.96 12.18 1.63
N ARG A 26 3.79 11.16 1.87
CA ARG A 26 3.32 9.79 2.11
C ARG A 26 2.57 9.69 3.43
N ALA A 27 3.12 10.27 4.50
CA ALA A 27 2.46 10.34 5.81
C ALA A 27 1.13 11.10 5.71
N TRP A 28 1.13 12.24 5.02
CA TRP A 28 -0.08 13.02 4.73
C TRP A 28 -1.17 12.18 4.06
N TYR A 29 -0.84 11.47 3.00
CA TYR A 29 -1.82 10.66 2.28
C TYR A 29 -2.35 9.48 3.11
N MET A 30 -1.49 8.82 3.89
CA MET A 30 -1.90 7.75 4.80
C MET A 30 -2.89 8.27 5.85
N GLN A 31 -2.59 9.41 6.47
CA GLN A 31 -3.47 10.03 7.47
C GLN A 31 -4.80 10.46 6.84
N ARG A 32 -4.75 11.13 5.69
CA ARG A 32 -5.93 11.53 4.91
C ARG A 32 -6.86 10.36 4.58
N PHE A 33 -6.31 9.22 4.20
CA PHE A 33 -7.09 8.04 3.89
C PHE A 33 -7.72 7.38 5.13
N LEU A 34 -6.97 7.31 6.22
CA LEU A 34 -7.41 6.63 7.44
C LEU A 34 -8.29 7.50 8.34
N ASN A 35 -8.22 8.82 8.19
CA ASN A 35 -8.93 9.82 9.00
C ASN A 35 -9.49 10.94 8.10
N PRO A 36 -10.42 10.60 7.18
CA PRO A 36 -10.87 11.57 6.16
C PRO A 36 -11.77 12.68 6.70
N TYR A 37 -12.33 12.56 7.90
CA TYR A 37 -13.32 13.49 8.45
C TYR A 37 -12.86 14.28 9.68
N ASP A 38 -11.85 13.80 10.39
CA ASP A 38 -11.34 14.45 11.61
C ASP A 38 -10.63 15.77 11.31
N GLU A 39 -10.16 15.96 10.08
CA GLU A 39 -9.44 17.15 9.65
C GLU A 39 -9.74 17.50 8.19
N VAL A 40 -9.47 18.75 7.83
CA VAL A 40 -9.55 19.23 6.45
C VAL A 40 -8.22 18.95 5.75
N TRP A 41 -8.24 18.04 4.81
CA TRP A 41 -7.02 17.57 4.09
C TRP A 41 -6.79 18.28 2.75
N ASP A 42 -7.79 18.93 2.20
CA ASP A 42 -7.76 19.50 0.86
C ASP A 42 -8.20 20.96 0.86
N GLY A 43 -7.73 21.73 -0.12
CA GLY A 43 -8.11 23.12 -0.30
C GLY A 43 -7.23 24.13 0.44
N PRO A 44 -7.60 25.42 0.37
CA PRO A 44 -6.81 26.50 0.97
C PRO A 44 -6.80 26.47 2.50
N ASP A 45 -7.87 25.95 3.10
CA ASP A 45 -8.07 25.90 4.55
C ASP A 45 -7.69 24.52 5.14
N ALA A 46 -6.89 23.73 4.42
CA ALA A 46 -6.43 22.43 4.89
C ALA A 46 -5.59 22.56 6.17
N ASP A 47 -5.93 21.74 7.18
CA ASP A 47 -5.20 21.67 8.45
C ASP A 47 -3.76 21.18 8.22
N HIS A 48 -3.59 20.21 7.33
CA HIS A 48 -2.28 19.70 6.93
C HIS A 48 -2.13 19.65 5.41
N LYS A 49 -1.01 20.14 4.94
CA LYS A 49 -0.56 20.04 3.54
C LYS A 49 0.37 18.84 3.37
N PRO A 50 0.62 18.37 2.13
CA PRO A 50 1.56 17.27 1.90
C PRO A 50 2.97 17.48 2.46
N THR A 51 3.36 18.74 2.70
CA THR A 51 4.68 19.13 3.21
C THR A 51 4.65 19.61 4.67
N SER A 52 3.52 19.47 5.37
CA SER A 52 3.40 19.92 6.76
C SER A 52 4.25 19.08 7.71
N ASP A 53 5.04 19.75 8.57
CA ASP A 53 5.87 19.07 9.56
C ASP A 53 5.10 18.61 10.80
N ASP A 54 3.93 19.19 11.02
CA ASP A 54 3.05 18.93 12.16
C ASP A 54 2.03 17.80 11.94
N ILE A 55 2.12 17.06 10.84
CA ILE A 55 1.29 15.85 10.64
C ILE A 55 1.47 14.91 11.83
N PRO A 56 0.38 14.49 12.51
CA PRO A 56 0.46 13.58 13.64
C PRO A 56 1.25 12.31 13.30
N TRP A 57 2.23 11.96 14.13
CA TRP A 57 3.03 10.76 13.88
C TRP A 57 2.25 9.47 14.15
N ALA A 58 1.25 9.50 15.01
CA ALA A 58 0.37 8.39 15.35
C ALA A 58 -1.05 8.91 15.58
N ARG A 59 -2.02 8.21 15.02
CA ARG A 59 -3.44 8.51 15.16
C ARG A 59 -4.26 7.23 15.12
N GLN A 60 -5.35 7.19 15.87
CA GLN A 60 -6.31 6.11 15.73
C GLN A 60 -7.13 6.31 14.45
N PRO A 61 -7.24 5.30 13.57
CA PRO A 61 -8.09 5.38 12.39
C PRO A 61 -9.56 5.57 12.77
N GLU A 62 -10.31 6.36 11.99
CA GLU A 62 -11.75 6.58 12.20
C GLU A 62 -12.60 5.32 12.02
N ARG A 63 -12.08 4.32 11.34
CA ARG A 63 -12.73 3.03 11.14
C ARG A 63 -11.76 1.86 11.28
N LYS A 64 -12.30 0.66 11.44
CA LYS A 64 -11.47 -0.55 11.42
C LYS A 64 -10.77 -0.69 10.07
N VAL A 65 -9.47 -0.97 10.11
CA VAL A 65 -8.62 -1.12 8.94
C VAL A 65 -8.63 -2.57 8.47
N THR A 66 -8.89 -2.79 7.19
CA THR A 66 -8.87 -4.12 6.56
C THR A 66 -7.52 -4.38 5.87
N ILE A 67 -7.32 -5.61 5.40
CA ILE A 67 -6.14 -5.97 4.56
C ILE A 67 -6.16 -5.17 3.26
N GLU A 68 -7.34 -4.95 2.68
CA GLU A 68 -7.54 -4.17 1.47
C GLU A 68 -7.20 -2.70 1.67
N ASP A 69 -7.54 -2.12 2.81
CA ASP A 69 -7.17 -0.75 3.16
C ASP A 69 -5.65 -0.59 3.24
N ILE A 70 -4.97 -1.53 3.88
CA ILE A 70 -3.50 -1.52 3.97
C ILE A 70 -2.90 -1.66 2.56
N LYS A 71 -3.42 -2.60 1.77
CA LYS A 71 -2.98 -2.78 0.37
C LYS A 71 -3.18 -1.52 -0.44
N TYR A 72 -4.36 -0.88 -0.34
CA TYR A 72 -4.68 0.37 -1.04
C TYR A 72 -3.71 1.49 -0.68
N VAL A 73 -3.52 1.75 0.61
CA VAL A 73 -2.63 2.82 1.10
C VAL A 73 -1.19 2.58 0.66
N LEU A 74 -0.67 1.34 0.83
CA LEU A 74 0.71 1.00 0.47
C LEU A 74 0.94 0.87 -1.05
N SER A 75 -0.13 0.86 -1.83
CA SER A 75 -0.12 0.93 -3.30
C SER A 75 -0.38 2.33 -3.84
N SER A 76 -0.64 3.30 -2.96
CA SER A 76 -1.11 4.60 -3.36
C SER A 76 -0.11 5.36 -4.23
N HIS A 77 -0.66 5.99 -5.25
CA HIS A 77 0.00 6.94 -6.13
C HIS A 77 -0.60 8.35 -6.01
N TYR A 78 -1.21 8.67 -4.85
CA TYR A 78 -1.93 9.93 -4.57
C TYR A 78 -3.23 10.07 -5.37
N GLN A 79 -3.88 8.98 -5.70
CA GLN A 79 -5.14 8.98 -6.45
C GLN A 79 -6.19 9.87 -5.78
N GLY A 80 -6.93 10.62 -6.61
CA GLY A 80 -7.91 11.60 -6.14
C GLY A 80 -7.31 12.94 -5.70
N THR A 81 -6.01 13.17 -5.94
CA THR A 81 -5.33 14.44 -5.67
C THR A 81 -4.66 15.00 -6.94
N PRO A 82 -4.26 16.29 -6.95
CA PRO A 82 -3.47 16.85 -8.05
C PRO A 82 -2.06 16.25 -8.22
N PHE A 83 -1.60 15.47 -7.23
CA PHE A 83 -0.25 14.90 -7.17
C PHE A 83 -0.16 13.49 -7.78
N ASP A 84 -1.30 12.95 -8.23
CA ASP A 84 -1.37 11.64 -8.86
C ASP A 84 -0.69 11.63 -10.23
N PRO A 85 0.42 10.89 -10.44
CA PRO A 85 1.12 10.85 -11.72
C PRO A 85 0.27 10.27 -12.86
N TYR A 86 -0.75 9.46 -12.55
CA TYR A 86 -1.68 8.90 -13.53
C TYR A 86 -2.97 9.72 -13.65
N GLY A 87 -3.19 10.67 -12.75
CA GLY A 87 -4.42 11.44 -12.61
C GLY A 87 -4.59 12.56 -13.66
N GLN A 88 -5.74 13.23 -13.56
CA GLN A 88 -6.10 14.36 -14.42
C GLN A 88 -6.36 15.66 -13.63
N LEU A 89 -6.36 15.60 -12.30
CA LEU A 89 -6.65 16.76 -11.45
C LEU A 89 -5.50 17.76 -11.39
N GLY A 90 -4.27 17.30 -11.58
CA GLY A 90 -3.07 18.13 -11.60
C GLY A 90 -2.54 18.40 -13.02
N ASP A 91 -1.65 19.38 -13.11
CA ASP A 91 -0.84 19.65 -14.28
C ASP A 91 0.43 18.78 -14.30
N GLU A 92 1.27 18.92 -15.31
CA GLU A 92 2.52 18.16 -15.44
C GLU A 92 3.47 18.38 -14.26
N ARG A 93 3.50 19.59 -13.71
CA ARG A 93 4.37 19.96 -12.60
C ARG A 93 3.90 19.31 -11.29
N THR A 94 2.61 19.39 -10.97
CA THR A 94 2.07 18.86 -9.72
C THR A 94 2.04 17.34 -9.70
N ARG A 95 1.76 16.67 -10.82
CA ARG A 95 1.73 15.20 -10.92
C ARG A 95 3.06 14.50 -10.62
N HIS A 96 4.18 15.21 -10.71
CA HIS A 96 5.50 14.66 -10.42
C HIS A 96 6.18 15.30 -9.21
N MET A 97 5.42 16.10 -8.44
CA MET A 97 5.96 16.86 -7.32
C MET A 97 6.46 15.97 -6.18
N TYR A 98 5.73 14.91 -5.87
CA TYR A 98 6.02 14.05 -4.73
C TYR A 98 6.30 12.61 -5.14
N ARG A 99 7.13 11.93 -4.37
CA ARG A 99 7.39 10.50 -4.53
C ARG A 99 6.23 9.68 -3.97
N THR A 100 5.55 8.92 -4.82
CA THR A 100 4.41 8.08 -4.44
C THR A 100 4.77 7.01 -3.41
N ILE A 101 3.77 6.47 -2.69
CA ILE A 101 3.94 5.34 -1.78
C ILE A 101 4.17 4.08 -2.61
N GLY A 102 3.22 3.75 -3.51
CA GLY A 102 3.37 2.68 -4.48
C GLY A 102 4.21 3.14 -5.67
N ILE A 103 5.41 2.62 -5.81
CA ILE A 103 6.32 2.93 -6.92
C ILE A 103 6.66 1.68 -7.73
N ASN A 104 7.04 1.88 -8.99
CA ASN A 104 7.32 0.80 -9.94
C ASN A 104 8.49 -0.14 -9.54
N ARG A 105 9.44 0.34 -8.76
CA ARG A 105 10.63 -0.41 -8.34
C ARG A 105 10.50 -1.16 -7.00
N GLN A 106 9.32 -1.16 -6.38
CA GLN A 106 9.08 -1.98 -5.20
C GLN A 106 9.25 -3.46 -5.54
N SER A 107 9.80 -4.23 -4.59
CA SER A 107 10.06 -5.66 -4.80
C SER A 107 9.01 -6.53 -4.16
N GLN A 108 8.51 -6.13 -2.99
CA GLN A 108 7.51 -6.89 -2.24
C GLN A 108 6.69 -5.99 -1.32
N LEU A 109 5.55 -6.51 -0.92
CA LEU A 109 4.71 -6.03 0.18
C LEU A 109 4.33 -7.23 1.04
N ALA A 110 4.42 -7.08 2.36
CA ALA A 110 3.93 -8.07 3.31
C ALA A 110 3.01 -7.39 4.33
N VAL A 111 1.88 -8.02 4.61
CA VAL A 111 0.96 -7.63 5.70
C VAL A 111 0.81 -8.80 6.65
N MET A 112 1.14 -8.58 7.92
CA MET A 112 1.01 -9.60 8.96
C MET A 112 -0.31 -9.42 9.68
N GLN A 113 -1.16 -10.46 9.64
CA GLN A 113 -2.46 -10.49 10.29
C GLN A 113 -2.43 -11.48 11.46
N ILE A 114 -2.72 -11.00 12.67
CA ILE A 114 -2.85 -11.84 13.87
C ILE A 114 -4.34 -11.91 14.26
N ARG A 115 -4.86 -13.12 14.37
CA ARG A 115 -6.26 -13.41 14.69
C ARG A 115 -6.36 -14.19 16.03
N PRO A 116 -6.27 -13.50 17.19
CA PRO A 116 -6.16 -14.16 18.49
C PRO A 116 -7.38 -15.04 18.85
N TYR A 117 -8.49 -14.83 18.18
CA TYR A 117 -9.75 -15.60 18.32
C TYR A 117 -9.76 -16.92 17.53
N ARG A 118 -8.71 -17.23 16.77
CA ARG A 118 -8.55 -18.49 16.01
C ARG A 118 -7.58 -19.45 16.71
N PRO A 119 -7.67 -20.76 16.40
CA PRO A 119 -6.70 -21.74 16.87
C PRO A 119 -5.25 -21.34 16.52
N GLN A 120 -4.29 -21.82 17.30
CA GLN A 120 -2.87 -21.49 17.11
C GLN A 120 -2.39 -21.79 15.68
N ALA A 121 -2.82 -22.89 15.09
CA ALA A 121 -2.42 -23.31 13.74
C ALA A 121 -2.87 -22.36 12.63
N SER A 122 -3.98 -21.63 12.80
CA SER A 122 -4.53 -20.71 11.80
C SER A 122 -4.56 -19.24 12.26
N ARG A 123 -3.95 -18.94 13.42
CA ARG A 123 -4.01 -17.60 14.04
C ARG A 123 -3.28 -16.53 13.26
N ALA A 124 -2.13 -16.83 12.67
CA ALA A 124 -1.31 -15.90 11.93
C ALA A 124 -1.45 -16.12 10.42
N ILE A 125 -1.59 -15.04 9.68
CA ILE A 125 -1.57 -15.05 8.21
C ILE A 125 -0.58 -13.97 7.76
N GLN A 126 0.25 -14.35 6.81
CA GLN A 126 1.10 -13.41 6.09
C GLN A 126 0.53 -13.22 4.68
N TRP A 127 0.07 -12.01 4.39
CA TRP A 127 -0.38 -11.62 3.06
C TRP A 127 0.81 -11.06 2.29
N MET A 128 1.16 -11.67 1.18
CA MET A 128 2.34 -11.34 0.38
C MET A 128 1.96 -10.87 -1.02
N ALA A 129 2.67 -9.86 -1.50
CA ALA A 129 2.65 -9.43 -2.90
C ALA A 129 4.08 -9.15 -3.37
N TYR A 130 4.37 -9.44 -4.62
CA TYR A 130 5.66 -9.18 -5.25
C TYR A 130 5.52 -8.15 -6.38
N GLY A 131 6.59 -7.43 -6.64
CA GLY A 131 6.64 -6.41 -7.70
C GLY A 131 6.02 -5.08 -7.28
N SER A 132 5.61 -4.31 -8.28
CA SER A 132 5.08 -2.94 -8.08
C SER A 132 3.71 -2.95 -7.43
N ASN A 133 3.60 -2.34 -6.26
CA ASN A 133 2.38 -2.38 -5.46
C ASN A 133 1.11 -1.88 -6.17
N PRO A 134 1.12 -0.84 -7.02
CA PRO A 134 -0.10 -0.43 -7.72
C PRO A 134 -0.71 -1.53 -8.60
N PHE A 135 0.10 -2.48 -9.06
CA PHE A 135 -0.29 -3.47 -10.07
C PHE A 135 -0.31 -4.92 -9.57
N ASN A 136 0.26 -5.19 -8.38
CA ASN A 136 0.32 -6.53 -7.82
C ASN A 136 -0.90 -6.86 -6.96
N THR A 137 -1.01 -8.11 -6.53
CA THR A 137 -2.06 -8.59 -5.63
C THR A 137 -1.48 -9.30 -4.41
N LEU A 138 -2.23 -9.27 -3.30
CA LEU A 138 -1.90 -10.01 -2.09
C LEU A 138 -2.39 -11.46 -2.17
N VAL A 139 -1.55 -12.38 -1.72
CA VAL A 139 -1.91 -13.79 -1.51
C VAL A 139 -1.62 -14.18 -0.05
N PRO A 140 -2.53 -14.95 0.60
CA PRO A 140 -2.37 -15.35 1.99
C PRO A 140 -1.48 -16.58 2.14
N PHE A 141 -0.65 -16.59 3.19
CA PHE A 141 0.14 -17.74 3.64
C PHE A 141 -0.06 -17.94 5.13
N PHE A 142 -0.17 -19.20 5.53
CA PHE A 142 -0.02 -19.58 6.94
C PHE A 142 1.46 -19.85 7.23
N PRO A 143 2.08 -19.15 8.21
CA PRO A 143 3.54 -19.24 8.42
C PRO A 143 4.06 -20.61 8.87
N ASN A 144 3.15 -21.52 9.23
CA ASN A 144 3.44 -22.89 9.72
C ASN A 144 3.33 -23.96 8.63
N VAL A 145 3.31 -23.59 7.35
CA VAL A 145 3.36 -24.57 6.24
C VAL A 145 4.80 -24.94 5.95
N ASP A 146 5.04 -26.20 5.52
CA ASP A 146 6.36 -26.71 5.20
C ASP A 146 6.81 -26.36 3.78
N THR A 147 5.85 -26.15 2.88
CA THR A 147 6.13 -25.84 1.46
C THR A 147 5.13 -24.83 0.92
N THR A 148 5.51 -24.15 -0.15
CA THR A 148 4.64 -23.29 -0.94
C THR A 148 4.46 -23.86 -2.36
N PRO A 149 3.42 -23.45 -3.10
CA PRO A 149 3.31 -23.86 -4.51
C PRO A 149 4.50 -23.38 -5.35
N ALA A 150 4.97 -24.21 -6.28
CA ALA A 150 6.10 -23.90 -7.16
C ALA A 150 5.97 -22.55 -7.90
N TYR A 151 4.74 -22.12 -8.20
CA TYR A 151 4.45 -20.80 -8.79
C TYR A 151 4.94 -19.64 -7.92
N LEU A 152 5.05 -19.83 -6.61
CA LEU A 152 5.44 -18.81 -5.61
C LEU A 152 6.90 -18.98 -5.17
N GLU A 153 7.57 -20.05 -5.58
CA GLU A 153 8.96 -20.37 -5.28
C GLU A 153 9.90 -20.06 -6.46
N ASP A 154 11.17 -20.29 -6.25
CA ASP A 154 12.22 -20.39 -7.26
C ASP A 154 12.25 -19.26 -8.29
N THR A 155 12.14 -18.02 -7.85
CA THR A 155 12.30 -16.87 -8.73
C THR A 155 13.69 -16.84 -9.33
N THR A 156 13.80 -17.17 -10.60
CA THR A 156 15.05 -17.15 -11.36
C THR A 156 15.24 -15.82 -12.10
N THR A 157 16.38 -15.68 -12.79
CA THR A 157 16.65 -14.51 -13.66
C THR A 157 15.85 -14.54 -14.98
N ARG A 158 15.18 -15.65 -15.29
CA ARG A 158 14.36 -15.78 -16.50
C ARG A 158 12.99 -15.18 -16.29
N VAL A 159 12.64 -14.18 -17.09
CA VAL A 159 11.29 -13.59 -17.12
C VAL A 159 10.30 -14.58 -17.69
N THR A 160 9.20 -14.82 -16.96
CA THR A 160 8.16 -15.78 -17.34
C THR A 160 6.83 -15.46 -16.67
N SER A 161 5.71 -15.86 -17.28
CA SER A 161 4.38 -15.84 -16.65
C SER A 161 4.14 -17.00 -15.68
N GLU A 162 5.02 -18.00 -15.68
CA GLU A 162 4.92 -19.22 -14.85
C GLU A 162 5.46 -19.03 -13.42
N ASN A 163 5.77 -17.80 -13.02
CA ASN A 163 6.24 -17.45 -11.69
C ASN A 163 5.53 -16.20 -11.21
N PHE A 164 5.07 -16.19 -9.96
CA PHE A 164 4.27 -15.11 -9.38
C PHE A 164 4.98 -13.75 -9.38
N TYR A 165 6.26 -13.71 -9.02
CA TYR A 165 7.05 -12.48 -9.05
C TYR A 165 7.11 -11.89 -10.45
N TRP A 166 7.50 -12.70 -11.44
CA TRP A 166 7.64 -12.24 -12.82
C TRP A 166 6.30 -11.91 -13.48
N ALA A 167 5.24 -12.66 -13.20
CA ALA A 167 3.90 -12.34 -13.69
C ALA A 167 3.47 -10.93 -13.23
N ASN A 168 3.65 -10.60 -11.95
CA ASN A 168 3.36 -9.26 -11.44
C ASN A 168 4.28 -8.18 -12.04
N ARG A 169 5.57 -8.49 -12.30
CA ARG A 169 6.48 -7.56 -12.98
C ARG A 169 6.06 -7.30 -14.43
N ILE A 170 5.60 -8.32 -15.15
CA ILE A 170 5.09 -8.18 -16.52
C ILE A 170 3.83 -7.32 -16.53
N ILE A 171 2.87 -7.59 -15.63
CA ILE A 171 1.67 -6.77 -15.49
C ILE A 171 2.05 -5.31 -15.25
N ALA A 172 2.95 -5.04 -14.30
CA ALA A 172 3.40 -3.70 -13.99
C ALA A 172 4.05 -3.02 -15.20
N ALA A 173 4.94 -3.70 -15.93
CA ALA A 173 5.62 -3.14 -17.09
C ALA A 173 4.66 -2.78 -18.23
N LEU A 174 3.62 -3.59 -18.43
CA LEU A 174 2.60 -3.34 -19.46
C LEU A 174 1.61 -2.24 -19.06
N CYS A 175 1.28 -2.14 -17.77
CA CYS A 175 0.22 -1.27 -17.28
C CYS A 175 0.71 0.12 -16.88
N ASP A 176 1.95 0.26 -16.42
CA ASP A 176 2.50 1.54 -15.97
C ASP A 176 2.44 2.62 -17.08
N GLY A 177 2.90 2.29 -18.28
CA GLY A 177 2.87 3.20 -19.44
C GLY A 177 1.49 3.40 -20.07
N ALA A 178 0.50 2.57 -19.72
CA ALA A 178 -0.86 2.59 -20.27
C ALA A 178 -1.92 2.60 -19.16
N PHE A 179 -1.63 3.19 -18.02
CA PHE A 179 -2.42 3.10 -16.78
C PHE A 179 -3.92 3.33 -17.01
N ARG A 180 -4.30 4.40 -17.69
CA ARG A 180 -5.72 4.77 -17.91
C ARG A 180 -6.53 3.72 -18.67
N SER A 181 -5.91 3.00 -19.59
CA SER A 181 -6.58 1.96 -20.37
C SER A 181 -6.55 0.60 -19.70
N THR A 182 -5.68 0.39 -18.73
CA THR A 182 -5.42 -0.92 -18.10
C THR A 182 -5.83 -0.99 -16.63
N SER A 183 -6.00 0.13 -15.92
CA SER A 183 -6.30 0.18 -14.49
C SER A 183 -7.51 -0.68 -14.11
N ASN A 184 -8.63 -0.57 -14.84
CA ASN A 184 -9.83 -1.38 -14.59
C ASN A 184 -9.57 -2.90 -14.69
N ALA A 185 -8.69 -3.33 -15.59
CA ALA A 185 -8.34 -4.74 -15.71
C ALA A 185 -7.46 -5.21 -14.54
N VAL A 186 -6.54 -4.35 -14.09
CA VAL A 186 -5.70 -4.60 -12.91
C VAL A 186 -6.56 -4.67 -11.65
N GLU A 187 -7.46 -3.73 -11.44
CA GLU A 187 -8.37 -3.71 -10.29
C GLU A 187 -9.23 -4.97 -10.22
N ARG A 188 -9.84 -5.38 -11.33
CA ARG A 188 -10.62 -6.64 -11.40
C ARG A 188 -9.76 -7.86 -11.07
N TYR A 189 -8.51 -7.89 -11.52
CA TYR A 189 -7.57 -8.95 -11.17
C TYR A 189 -7.28 -8.96 -9.67
N GLN A 190 -7.00 -7.81 -9.08
CA GLN A 190 -6.73 -7.66 -7.65
C GLN A 190 -7.95 -8.07 -6.81
N GLU A 191 -9.14 -7.61 -7.14
CA GLU A 191 -10.40 -7.98 -6.48
C GLU A 191 -10.67 -9.49 -6.55
N LYS A 192 -10.54 -10.08 -7.74
CA LYS A 192 -10.75 -11.52 -7.93
C LYS A 192 -9.77 -12.36 -7.11
N THR A 193 -8.50 -11.97 -7.10
CA THR A 193 -7.47 -12.69 -6.36
C THR A 193 -7.63 -12.51 -4.85
N GLY A 194 -7.93 -11.29 -4.39
CA GLY A 194 -8.23 -11.01 -2.99
C GLY A 194 -9.43 -11.81 -2.48
N ALA A 195 -10.53 -11.81 -3.23
CA ALA A 195 -11.72 -12.60 -2.89
C ALA A 195 -11.44 -14.11 -2.83
N MET A 196 -10.57 -14.62 -3.71
CA MET A 196 -10.13 -16.03 -3.65
C MET A 196 -9.28 -16.28 -2.41
N GLY A 197 -8.34 -15.39 -2.09
CA GLY A 197 -7.51 -15.48 -0.90
C GLY A 197 -8.35 -15.56 0.38
N HIS A 198 -9.34 -14.69 0.54
CA HIS A 198 -10.26 -14.74 1.69
C HIS A 198 -11.08 -16.02 1.77
N ARG A 199 -11.56 -16.55 0.62
CA ARG A 199 -12.26 -17.85 0.61
C ARG A 199 -11.36 -18.99 1.04
N LEU A 200 -10.10 -19.02 0.60
CA LEU A 200 -9.14 -20.04 1.01
C LEU A 200 -8.82 -19.94 2.51
N VAL A 201 -8.65 -18.73 3.04
CA VAL A 201 -8.47 -18.53 4.48
C VAL A 201 -9.69 -19.03 5.26
N ALA A 202 -10.91 -18.70 4.81
CA ALA A 202 -12.13 -19.15 5.47
C ALA A 202 -12.25 -20.69 5.47
N ALA A 203 -11.95 -21.35 4.33
CA ALA A 203 -11.97 -22.81 4.23
C ALA A 203 -10.89 -23.49 5.09
N THR A 204 -9.78 -22.81 5.37
CA THR A 204 -8.73 -23.34 6.28
C THR A 204 -9.14 -23.20 7.75
N ASP A 205 -10.04 -22.26 8.05
CA ASP A 205 -10.54 -21.99 9.40
C ASP A 205 -11.66 -22.94 9.85
N GLU A 206 -12.26 -23.72 8.94
CA GLU A 206 -13.26 -24.76 9.17
C GLU A 206 -12.64 -26.10 9.57
#